data_76b2aa238e2907e825cef0aa01e7eaeb
#
_entry.id   76b2aa238e2907e825cef0aa01e7eaeb
#
_cell.length_a   1.000
_cell.length_b   1.000
_cell.length_c   1.000
_cell.angle_alpha   90.00
_cell.angle_beta   90.00
_cell.angle_gamma   90.00
#
_symmetry.space_group_name_H-M   'P 1'
#
loop_
_entity.id
_entity.type
_entity.pdbx_description
1 polymer ?
#
loop_
_entity_poly.entity_id
_entity_poly.type
_entity_poly.pdbx_seq_one_letter_code
_entity_poly.pdbx_strand_id
1 'polypeptide(L)'
;VLQKTTALSTEAAPEAVPHPEGVSNDEFRAALSRLAAGVVLVTAHDPDDGPNGADAGMTATSFMSVSLDPPLVVVSLRTGSRMDDLLDEQPRWAASMLAENQVRIAGRFAMKGRISDRLLFEDVPYRRGEVSGAPLIDGALTVLECRTEQRIVTGDHTLVVGRVLTASVPGGSGDAAPLAYFRGRYRQLGQSG
;
A
#
# COMPACT_ATOMS: atom_id res chain seq x y z
N VAL A 1 39.32 25.88 30.80
CA VAL A 1 38.00 25.22 30.73
C VAL A 1 37.99 24.41 29.45
N LEU A 2 38.23 23.10 29.56
CA LEU A 2 38.18 22.18 28.40
C LEU A 2 36.75 21.71 28.17
N GLN A 3 36.19 22.01 27.01
CA GLN A 3 34.94 21.43 26.54
C GLN A 3 35.21 19.99 26.01
N LYS A 4 34.57 19.02 26.63
CA LYS A 4 34.52 17.63 26.14
C LYS A 4 33.50 17.55 25.01
N THR A 5 33.97 17.30 23.81
CA THR A 5 33.15 16.92 22.64
C THR A 5 32.71 15.47 22.83
N THR A 6 31.43 15.25 23.10
CA THR A 6 30.83 13.91 23.13
C THR A 6 30.61 13.44 21.70
N ALA A 7 31.35 12.44 21.26
CA ALA A 7 31.13 11.78 19.99
C ALA A 7 29.80 10.99 20.05
N LEU A 8 28.91 11.31 19.11
CA LEU A 8 27.69 10.51 18.87
C LEU A 8 28.11 9.17 18.29
N SER A 9 27.89 8.12 19.05
CA SER A 9 28.04 6.74 18.59
C SER A 9 26.96 6.47 17.54
N THR A 10 27.37 6.25 16.31
CA THR A 10 26.49 5.73 15.25
C THR A 10 26.22 4.26 15.58
N GLU A 11 25.03 4.01 16.10
CA GLU A 11 24.56 2.64 16.33
C GLU A 11 24.35 1.99 14.96
N ALA A 12 25.17 0.99 14.66
CA ALA A 12 25.07 0.20 13.44
C ALA A 12 23.73 -0.55 13.45
N ALA A 13 23.00 -0.49 12.34
CA ALA A 13 21.80 -1.29 12.16
C ALA A 13 22.12 -2.77 12.42
N PRO A 14 21.22 -3.52 13.11
CA PRO A 14 21.47 -4.91 13.43
C PRO A 14 21.74 -5.70 12.15
N GLU A 15 22.90 -6.38 12.08
CA GLU A 15 23.20 -7.33 11.01
C GLU A 15 22.11 -8.40 10.97
N ALA A 16 21.55 -8.63 9.77
CA ALA A 16 20.57 -9.66 9.56
C ALA A 16 21.19 -11.02 9.92
N VAL A 17 20.69 -11.66 10.97
CA VAL A 17 21.11 -13.00 11.38
C VAL A 17 20.78 -13.94 10.22
N PRO A 18 21.75 -14.67 9.65
CA PRO A 18 21.48 -15.63 8.60
C PRO A 18 20.55 -16.72 9.14
N HIS A 19 19.39 -16.90 8.51
CA HIS A 19 18.54 -18.05 8.80
C HIS A 19 19.27 -19.31 8.33
N PRO A 20 19.54 -20.30 9.20
CA PRO A 20 20.31 -21.49 8.85
C PRO A 20 19.64 -22.39 7.80
N GLU A 21 18.37 -22.15 7.51
CA GLU A 21 17.58 -22.83 6.48
C GLU A 21 16.80 -21.80 5.64
N GLY A 22 17.12 -21.70 4.35
CA GLY A 22 16.39 -20.81 3.43
C GLY A 22 17.30 -20.06 2.47
N VAL A 23 16.66 -19.26 1.61
CA VAL A 23 17.33 -18.40 0.64
C VAL A 23 17.66 -17.04 1.27
N SER A 24 18.70 -16.38 0.77
CA SER A 24 19.02 -14.99 1.15
C SER A 24 17.91 -14.02 0.72
N ASN A 25 17.84 -12.86 1.38
CA ASN A 25 16.91 -11.80 1.00
C ASN A 25 17.07 -11.35 -0.47
N ASP A 26 18.30 -11.35 -0.98
CA ASP A 26 18.56 -10.91 -2.36
C ASP A 26 18.11 -11.97 -3.38
N GLU A 27 18.35 -13.25 -3.11
CA GLU A 27 17.83 -14.35 -3.92
C GLU A 27 16.30 -14.37 -3.92
N PHE A 28 15.67 -14.20 -2.75
CA PHE A 28 14.23 -14.11 -2.63
C PHE A 28 13.67 -12.95 -3.44
N ARG A 29 14.22 -11.73 -3.27
CA ARG A 29 13.80 -10.54 -4.03
C ARG A 29 14.01 -10.71 -5.53
N ALA A 30 15.13 -11.29 -5.95
CA ALA A 30 15.41 -11.55 -7.35
C ALA A 30 14.39 -12.52 -7.98
N ALA A 31 13.99 -13.56 -7.26
CA ALA A 31 12.97 -14.51 -7.68
C ALA A 31 11.59 -13.83 -7.76
N LEU A 32 11.16 -13.19 -6.66
CA LEU A 32 9.82 -12.57 -6.57
C LEU A 32 9.67 -11.34 -7.47
N SER A 33 10.76 -10.69 -7.87
CA SER A 33 10.71 -9.61 -8.88
C SER A 33 10.19 -10.07 -10.24
N ARG A 34 10.17 -11.38 -10.50
CA ARG A 34 9.66 -12.00 -11.74
C ARG A 34 8.17 -12.34 -11.69
N LEU A 35 7.53 -12.16 -10.54
CA LEU A 35 6.08 -12.22 -10.43
C LEU A 35 5.50 -10.87 -10.86
N ALA A 36 4.69 -10.88 -11.92
CA ALA A 36 3.92 -9.70 -12.31
C ALA A 36 2.74 -9.53 -11.36
N ALA A 37 2.54 -8.33 -10.85
CA ALA A 37 1.43 -8.01 -9.95
C ALA A 37 0.73 -6.73 -10.39
N GLY A 38 -0.58 -6.65 -10.15
CA GLY A 38 -1.33 -5.41 -10.28
C GLY A 38 -0.89 -4.40 -9.23
N VAL A 39 -1.06 -3.12 -9.52
CA VAL A 39 -0.71 -2.03 -8.60
C VAL A 39 -1.97 -1.48 -7.98
N VAL A 40 -2.02 -1.48 -6.66
CA VAL A 40 -3.16 -1.01 -5.87
C VAL A 40 -2.71 0.12 -4.96
N LEU A 41 -3.50 1.18 -4.85
CA LEU A 41 -3.33 2.19 -3.82
C LEU A 41 -4.29 1.88 -2.67
N VAL A 42 -3.72 1.54 -1.51
CA VAL A 42 -4.46 1.37 -0.26
C VAL A 42 -4.51 2.71 0.45
N THR A 43 -5.70 3.12 0.88
CA THR A 43 -5.94 4.41 1.53
C THR A 43 -6.80 4.24 2.78
N ALA A 44 -6.57 5.09 3.76
CA ALA A 44 -7.40 5.18 4.97
C ALA A 44 -7.51 6.64 5.41
N HIS A 45 -8.52 6.94 6.20
CA HIS A 45 -8.70 8.25 6.84
C HIS A 45 -8.47 8.10 8.34
N ASP A 46 -7.57 8.93 8.87
CA ASP A 46 -7.30 9.05 10.30
C ASP A 46 -8.07 10.25 10.84
N PRO A 47 -9.18 10.06 11.54
CA PRO A 47 -9.97 11.18 12.06
C PRO A 47 -9.29 11.91 13.22
N ASP A 48 -8.30 11.29 13.87
CA ASP A 48 -7.64 11.78 15.06
C ASP A 48 -6.35 12.56 14.75
N ASP A 49 -5.88 12.54 13.51
CA ASP A 49 -4.68 13.27 13.08
C ASP A 49 -5.01 14.70 12.68
N GLY A 50 -5.01 15.59 13.71
CA GLY A 50 -5.29 17.02 13.58
C GLY A 50 -6.78 17.39 13.51
N PRO A 51 -7.11 18.68 13.34
CA PRO A 51 -8.48 19.18 13.50
C PRO A 51 -9.47 18.71 12.41
N ASN A 52 -8.98 18.24 11.29
CA ASN A 52 -9.80 17.76 10.16
C ASN A 52 -9.52 16.31 9.79
N GLY A 53 -8.75 15.60 10.62
CA GLY A 53 -8.19 14.30 10.27
C GLY A 53 -7.11 14.39 9.18
N ALA A 54 -6.46 13.28 8.88
CA ALA A 54 -5.51 13.16 7.80
C ALA A 54 -5.78 11.89 6.96
N ASP A 55 -5.44 11.95 5.68
CA ASP A 55 -5.53 10.82 4.80
C ASP A 55 -4.17 10.14 4.69
N ALA A 56 -4.13 8.83 4.85
CA ALA A 56 -2.95 8.02 4.61
C ALA A 56 -3.12 7.16 3.36
N GLY A 57 -2.01 6.87 2.70
CA GLY A 57 -2.02 6.02 1.51
C GLY A 57 -0.68 5.35 1.25
N MET A 58 -0.73 4.17 0.66
CA MET A 58 0.46 3.45 0.22
C MET A 58 0.18 2.61 -1.04
N THR A 59 1.17 2.54 -1.90
CA THR A 59 1.13 1.64 -3.06
C THR A 59 1.51 0.22 -2.63
N ALA A 60 0.67 -0.75 -3.00
CA ALA A 60 0.88 -2.15 -2.74
C ALA A 60 0.81 -2.98 -4.04
N THR A 61 1.61 -4.03 -4.09
CA THR A 61 1.55 -5.09 -5.10
C THR A 61 1.19 -6.45 -4.48
N SER A 62 1.02 -6.47 -3.17
CA SER A 62 0.68 -7.64 -2.36
C SER A 62 -0.82 -7.69 -2.04
N PHE A 63 -1.66 -7.37 -3.02
CA PHE A 63 -3.11 -7.35 -2.88
C PHE A 63 -3.75 -8.49 -3.68
N MET A 64 -4.67 -9.24 -3.06
CA MET A 64 -5.38 -10.32 -3.74
C MET A 64 -6.76 -10.60 -3.14
N SER A 65 -7.64 -11.23 -3.92
CA SER A 65 -8.88 -11.78 -3.42
C SER A 65 -8.63 -13.07 -2.62
N VAL A 66 -9.41 -13.30 -1.57
CA VAL A 66 -9.28 -14.47 -0.67
C VAL A 66 -10.52 -15.34 -0.72
N SER A 67 -11.72 -14.74 -0.70
CA SER A 67 -12.98 -15.45 -0.62
C SER A 67 -14.07 -14.69 -1.36
N LEU A 68 -15.05 -15.41 -1.89
CA LEU A 68 -16.25 -14.83 -2.49
C LEU A 68 -17.41 -14.79 -1.51
N ASP A 69 -17.48 -15.72 -0.57
CA ASP A 69 -18.52 -15.77 0.45
C ASP A 69 -17.89 -16.11 1.82
N PRO A 70 -17.79 -15.13 2.71
CA PRO A 70 -17.98 -13.69 2.47
C PRO A 70 -16.91 -13.13 1.51
N PRO A 71 -17.16 -11.97 0.87
CA PRO A 71 -16.18 -11.34 -0.03
C PRO A 71 -15.01 -10.78 0.78
N LEU A 72 -13.84 -11.42 0.66
CA LEU A 72 -12.63 -11.07 1.39
C LEU A 72 -11.47 -10.79 0.43
N VAL A 73 -10.66 -9.81 0.81
CA VAL A 73 -9.37 -9.47 0.19
C VAL A 73 -8.28 -9.49 1.25
N VAL A 74 -7.02 -9.59 0.81
CA VAL A 74 -5.86 -9.44 1.69
C VAL A 74 -4.85 -8.47 1.08
N VAL A 75 -4.23 -7.69 1.95
CA VAL A 75 -3.04 -6.90 1.63
C VAL A 75 -1.96 -7.17 2.67
N SER A 76 -0.70 -7.23 2.24
CA SER A 76 0.45 -7.37 3.13
C SER A 76 1.10 -6.00 3.34
N LEU A 77 1.18 -5.57 4.58
CA LEU A 77 1.77 -4.30 5.01
C LEU A 77 3.05 -4.57 5.79
N ARG A 78 4.04 -3.70 5.66
CA ARG A 78 5.21 -3.79 6.52
C ARG A 78 4.80 -3.46 7.96
N THR A 79 5.12 -4.36 8.89
CA THR A 79 4.82 -4.18 10.32
C THR A 79 5.46 -2.89 10.85
N GLY A 80 4.69 -2.10 11.60
CA GLY A 80 5.10 -0.79 12.11
C GLY A 80 5.21 0.29 11.04
N SER A 81 4.64 0.10 9.86
CA SER A 81 4.46 1.20 8.90
C SER A 81 3.25 2.04 9.27
N ARG A 82 3.24 3.33 8.87
CA ARG A 82 2.12 4.25 9.12
C ARG A 82 0.76 3.64 8.73
N MET A 83 0.68 2.91 7.61
CA MET A 83 -0.57 2.27 7.19
C MET A 83 -0.90 1.05 8.06
N ASP A 84 0.10 0.29 8.52
CA ASP A 84 -0.12 -0.83 9.43
C ASP A 84 -0.66 -0.36 10.78
N ASP A 85 -0.03 0.68 11.36
CA ASP A 85 -0.46 1.29 12.62
C ASP A 85 -1.88 1.88 12.49
N LEU A 86 -2.15 2.61 11.40
CA LEU A 86 -3.46 3.20 11.17
C LEU A 86 -4.56 2.14 11.01
N LEU A 87 -4.31 1.05 10.28
CA LEU A 87 -5.31 -0.01 10.10
C LEU A 87 -5.48 -0.91 11.35
N ASP A 88 -4.66 -0.74 12.36
CA ASP A 88 -4.89 -1.30 13.69
C ASP A 88 -5.93 -0.51 14.48
N GLU A 89 -5.86 0.80 14.38
CA GLU A 89 -6.75 1.73 15.08
C GLU A 89 -8.05 1.98 14.30
N GLN A 90 -7.95 2.13 12.98
CA GLN A 90 -9.05 2.44 12.08
C GLN A 90 -9.36 1.24 11.17
N PRO A 91 -10.44 0.49 11.44
CA PRO A 91 -10.71 -0.74 10.71
C PRO A 91 -11.20 -0.51 9.27
N ARG A 92 -11.54 0.72 8.88
CA ARG A 92 -12.09 1.04 7.55
C ARG A 92 -11.05 1.64 6.64
N TRP A 93 -10.98 1.12 5.42
CA TRP A 93 -9.99 1.51 4.42
C TRP A 93 -10.52 1.26 3.01
N ALA A 94 -9.79 1.73 2.02
CA ALA A 94 -10.14 1.53 0.62
C ALA A 94 -8.95 1.01 -0.18
N ALA A 95 -9.24 0.38 -1.31
CA ALA A 95 -8.29 -0.09 -2.30
C ALA A 95 -8.70 0.39 -3.68
N SER A 96 -7.82 1.12 -4.37
CA SER A 96 -8.01 1.59 -5.74
C SER A 96 -7.04 0.85 -6.66
N MET A 97 -7.56 0.03 -7.59
CA MET A 97 -6.77 -0.66 -8.61
C MET A 97 -6.37 0.34 -9.67
N LEU A 98 -5.08 0.63 -9.78
CA LEU A 98 -4.60 1.72 -10.63
C LEU A 98 -4.59 1.35 -12.12
N ALA A 99 -5.00 2.32 -12.94
CA ALA A 99 -4.88 2.25 -14.39
C ALA A 99 -3.44 2.57 -14.85
N GLU A 100 -3.09 2.14 -16.04
CA GLU A 100 -1.74 2.28 -16.63
C GLU A 100 -1.21 3.72 -16.69
N ASN A 101 -2.09 4.71 -16.83
CA ASN A 101 -1.76 6.13 -16.86
C ASN A 101 -1.48 6.73 -15.47
N GLN A 102 -1.68 5.96 -14.39
CA GLN A 102 -1.53 6.42 -13.01
C GLN A 102 -0.15 6.10 -12.39
N VAL A 103 0.88 5.89 -13.22
CA VAL A 103 2.28 5.62 -12.78
C VAL A 103 2.79 6.68 -11.80
N ARG A 104 2.47 7.98 -12.03
CA ARG A 104 2.90 9.07 -11.15
C ARG A 104 2.29 8.96 -9.76
N ILE A 105 1.01 8.62 -9.68
CA ILE A 105 0.31 8.36 -8.41
C ILE A 105 0.98 7.17 -7.71
N ALA A 106 1.11 6.04 -8.39
CA ALA A 106 1.74 4.85 -7.84
C ALA A 106 3.15 5.14 -7.29
N GLY A 107 3.99 5.86 -8.05
CA GLY A 107 5.35 6.21 -7.64
C GLY A 107 5.39 7.13 -6.42
N ARG A 108 4.48 8.10 -6.32
CA ARG A 108 4.38 9.04 -5.19
C ARG A 108 4.12 8.30 -3.88
N PHE A 109 3.16 7.38 -3.86
CA PHE A 109 2.79 6.63 -2.67
C PHE A 109 3.71 5.42 -2.36
N ALA A 110 4.65 5.11 -3.26
CA ALA A 110 5.68 4.09 -3.05
C ALA A 110 6.97 4.65 -2.43
N MET A 111 7.12 5.98 -2.32
CA MET A 111 8.35 6.62 -1.81
C MET A 111 8.56 6.30 -0.33
N LYS A 112 9.81 5.94 0.00
CA LYS A 112 10.27 5.79 1.39
C LYS A 112 10.67 7.16 1.95
N GLY A 113 10.46 7.36 3.27
CA GLY A 113 10.89 8.60 3.92
C GLY A 113 10.11 9.85 3.48
N ARG A 114 8.85 9.69 3.13
CA ARG A 114 7.95 10.77 2.74
C ARG A 114 7.79 11.82 3.84
N ILE A 115 7.63 13.06 3.43
CA ILE A 115 7.61 14.22 4.33
C ILE A 115 6.32 14.27 5.16
N SER A 116 5.16 14.08 4.52
CA SER A 116 3.85 14.00 5.18
C SER A 116 2.82 13.37 4.27
N ASP A 117 1.81 12.73 4.87
CA ASP A 117 0.69 12.13 4.14
C ASP A 117 -0.14 13.20 3.41
N ARG A 118 -0.29 14.40 4.00
CA ARG A 118 -0.99 15.53 3.36
C ARG A 118 -0.41 15.89 1.99
N LEU A 119 0.92 15.94 1.87
CA LEU A 119 1.58 16.26 0.60
C LEU A 119 1.47 15.14 -0.43
N LEU A 120 1.22 13.91 0.01
CA LEU A 120 1.01 12.78 -0.92
C LEU A 120 -0.30 12.92 -1.70
N PHE A 121 -1.33 13.51 -1.11
CA PHE A 121 -2.64 13.71 -1.75
C PHE A 121 -2.78 15.03 -2.48
N GLU A 122 -1.79 15.93 -2.37
CA GLU A 122 -1.80 17.19 -3.13
C GLU A 122 -1.83 16.90 -4.64
N ASP A 123 -2.76 17.50 -5.35
CA ASP A 123 -3.00 17.31 -6.79
C ASP A 123 -3.35 15.86 -7.21
N VAL A 124 -3.73 15.00 -6.27
CA VAL A 124 -4.27 13.69 -6.59
C VAL A 124 -5.80 13.77 -6.59
N PRO A 125 -6.45 13.59 -7.75
CA PRO A 125 -7.90 13.60 -7.79
C PRO A 125 -8.47 12.37 -7.10
N TYR A 126 -9.36 12.60 -6.14
CA TYR A 126 -10.07 11.53 -5.45
C TYR A 126 -11.44 12.02 -4.94
N ARG A 127 -12.32 11.09 -4.68
CA ARG A 127 -13.54 11.32 -3.91
C ARG A 127 -13.49 10.61 -2.57
N ARG A 128 -14.29 11.07 -1.62
CA ARG A 128 -14.40 10.43 -0.30
C ARG A 128 -15.30 9.20 -0.40
N GLY A 129 -14.83 8.07 0.14
CA GLY A 129 -15.64 6.86 0.27
C GLY A 129 -16.79 7.07 1.27
N GLU A 130 -18.00 6.66 0.88
CA GLU A 130 -19.20 6.85 1.73
C GLU A 130 -19.19 5.93 2.94
N VAL A 131 -18.57 4.75 2.81
CA VAL A 131 -18.55 3.73 3.85
C VAL A 131 -17.26 3.77 4.67
N SER A 132 -16.13 3.97 4.01
CA SER A 132 -14.81 3.95 4.66
C SER A 132 -14.34 5.33 5.13
N GLY A 133 -14.85 6.40 4.53
CA GLY A 133 -14.28 7.74 4.70
C GLY A 133 -12.93 7.94 4.01
N ALA A 134 -12.33 6.88 3.47
CA ALA A 134 -11.02 6.90 2.83
C ALA A 134 -11.05 7.53 1.41
N PRO A 135 -9.93 8.08 0.91
CA PRO A 135 -9.82 8.52 -0.47
C PRO A 135 -9.99 7.38 -1.48
N LEU A 136 -10.91 7.53 -2.42
CA LEU A 136 -11.09 6.67 -3.59
C LEU A 136 -10.53 7.38 -4.81
N ILE A 137 -9.50 6.82 -5.43
CA ILE A 137 -8.74 7.51 -6.49
C ILE A 137 -9.55 7.59 -7.78
N ASP A 138 -9.72 8.79 -8.30
CA ASP A 138 -10.41 9.01 -9.57
C ASP A 138 -9.62 8.44 -10.75
N GLY A 139 -10.32 7.85 -11.70
CA GLY A 139 -9.69 7.19 -12.85
C GLY A 139 -9.08 5.81 -12.54
N ALA A 140 -9.20 5.30 -11.32
CA ALA A 140 -8.86 3.92 -11.02
C ALA A 140 -9.83 2.96 -11.75
N LEU A 141 -9.33 1.77 -12.10
CA LEU A 141 -10.13 0.74 -12.78
C LEU A 141 -11.28 0.22 -11.92
N THR A 142 -10.99 0.07 -10.65
CA THR A 142 -11.93 -0.43 -9.64
C THR A 142 -11.56 0.17 -8.30
N VAL A 143 -12.57 0.44 -7.47
CA VAL A 143 -12.39 0.84 -6.09
C VAL A 143 -13.20 -0.07 -5.18
N LEU A 144 -12.59 -0.46 -4.08
CA LEU A 144 -13.21 -1.26 -3.02
C LEU A 144 -13.16 -0.46 -1.72
N GLU A 145 -14.25 -0.49 -0.94
CA GLU A 145 -14.21 -0.05 0.44
C GLU A 145 -14.29 -1.29 1.34
N CYS A 146 -13.40 -1.36 2.31
CA CYS A 146 -13.17 -2.54 3.11
C CYS A 146 -13.25 -2.24 4.60
N ARG A 147 -13.52 -3.29 5.39
CA ARG A 147 -13.34 -3.31 6.83
C ARG A 147 -12.41 -4.44 7.21
N THR A 148 -11.38 -4.15 8.00
CA THR A 148 -10.48 -5.16 8.56
C THR A 148 -11.28 -6.20 9.36
N GLU A 149 -11.10 -7.46 9.04
CA GLU A 149 -11.66 -8.61 9.74
C GLU A 149 -10.60 -9.33 10.56
N GLN A 150 -9.39 -9.42 10.02
CA GLN A 150 -8.30 -10.14 10.69
C GLN A 150 -6.96 -9.50 10.34
N ARG A 151 -6.06 -9.52 11.30
CA ARG A 151 -4.66 -9.12 11.14
C ARG A 151 -3.78 -10.28 11.59
N ILE A 152 -2.78 -10.62 10.78
CA ILE A 152 -1.88 -11.76 11.04
C ILE A 152 -0.45 -11.25 10.87
N VAL A 153 0.29 -11.13 11.97
CA VAL A 153 1.71 -10.80 11.91
C VAL A 153 2.49 -12.00 11.38
N THR A 154 3.25 -11.79 10.31
CA THR A 154 3.99 -12.83 9.61
C THR A 154 5.36 -12.30 9.18
N GLY A 155 6.41 -12.68 9.91
CA GLY A 155 7.75 -12.15 9.69
C GLY A 155 7.81 -10.64 9.94
N ASP A 156 8.28 -9.88 8.96
CA ASP A 156 8.38 -8.41 9.00
C ASP A 156 7.16 -7.70 8.39
N HIS A 157 6.07 -8.44 8.13
CA HIS A 157 4.83 -7.93 7.56
C HIS A 157 3.60 -8.37 8.37
N THR A 158 2.53 -7.58 8.25
CA THR A 158 1.18 -7.91 8.73
C THR A 158 0.28 -8.16 7.53
N LEU A 159 -0.37 -9.31 7.49
CA LEU A 159 -1.45 -9.59 6.54
C LEU A 159 -2.75 -9.01 7.09
N VAL A 160 -3.32 -8.07 6.38
CA VAL A 160 -4.61 -7.45 6.71
C VAL A 160 -5.68 -8.05 5.81
N VAL A 161 -6.55 -8.88 6.40
CA VAL A 161 -7.72 -9.44 5.72
C VAL A 161 -8.87 -8.47 5.87
N GLY A 162 -9.43 -8.01 4.78
CA GLY A 162 -10.54 -7.07 4.73
C GLY A 162 -11.78 -7.66 4.10
N ARG A 163 -12.93 -7.45 4.76
CA ARG A 163 -14.25 -7.69 4.15
C ARG A 163 -14.55 -6.54 3.20
N VAL A 164 -14.88 -6.86 1.97
CA VAL A 164 -15.33 -5.88 0.99
C VAL A 164 -16.77 -5.48 1.32
N LEU A 165 -16.97 -4.19 1.59
CA LEU A 165 -18.27 -3.61 1.91
C LEU A 165 -18.95 -3.02 0.68
N THR A 166 -18.15 -2.38 -0.19
CA THR A 166 -18.60 -1.87 -1.50
C THR A 166 -17.55 -2.18 -2.56
N ALA A 167 -18.01 -2.38 -3.78
CA ALA A 167 -17.17 -2.53 -4.96
C ALA A 167 -17.76 -1.71 -6.10
N SER A 168 -16.96 -0.89 -6.75
CA SER A 168 -17.39 -0.04 -7.85
C SER A 168 -16.39 -0.09 -9.00
N VAL A 169 -16.92 -0.32 -10.19
CA VAL A 169 -16.18 -0.17 -11.45
C VAL A 169 -16.64 1.17 -12.05
N PRO A 170 -15.82 2.24 -11.96
CA PRO A 170 -16.22 3.55 -12.46
C PRO A 170 -16.53 3.50 -13.96
N GLY A 171 -17.64 4.13 -14.35
CA GLY A 171 -18.01 4.24 -15.77
C GLY A 171 -16.93 5.00 -16.55
N GLY A 172 -16.46 4.43 -17.67
CA GLY A 172 -15.39 5.00 -18.49
C GLY A 172 -14.02 4.36 -18.35
N SER A 173 -13.83 3.42 -17.40
CA SER A 173 -12.60 2.63 -17.28
C SER A 173 -12.56 1.39 -18.20
N GLY A 174 -13.62 1.17 -19.01
CA GLY A 174 -13.81 -0.08 -19.75
C GLY A 174 -12.68 -0.48 -20.71
N ASP A 175 -11.93 0.49 -21.22
CA ASP A 175 -10.82 0.25 -22.15
C ASP A 175 -9.43 0.56 -21.54
N ALA A 176 -9.38 1.02 -20.28
CA ALA A 176 -8.12 1.34 -19.65
C ALA A 176 -7.40 0.06 -19.18
N ALA A 177 -6.13 -0.10 -19.55
CA ALA A 177 -5.30 -1.21 -19.12
C ALA A 177 -4.85 -1.04 -17.66
N PRO A 178 -4.65 -2.15 -16.92
CA PRO A 178 -4.16 -2.09 -15.56
C PRO A 178 -2.69 -1.70 -15.49
N LEU A 179 -2.32 -0.97 -14.43
CA LEU A 179 -0.93 -0.74 -14.09
C LEU A 179 -0.36 -2.01 -13.48
N ALA A 180 0.71 -2.53 -14.07
CA ALA A 180 1.43 -3.71 -13.58
C ALA A 180 2.80 -3.33 -13.01
N TYR A 181 3.30 -4.13 -12.08
CA TYR A 181 4.66 -4.04 -11.56
C TYR A 181 5.41 -5.33 -11.83
N PHE A 182 6.56 -5.23 -12.50
CA PHE A 182 7.37 -6.36 -12.90
C PHE A 182 8.84 -5.99 -12.98
N ARG A 183 9.72 -6.81 -12.41
CA ARG A 183 11.18 -6.60 -12.36
C ARG A 183 11.57 -5.21 -11.84
N GLY A 184 10.93 -4.79 -10.74
CA GLY A 184 11.25 -3.51 -10.10
C GLY A 184 10.76 -2.27 -10.84
N ARG A 185 9.89 -2.39 -11.84
CA ARG A 185 9.39 -1.28 -12.66
C ARG A 185 7.91 -1.38 -12.93
N TYR A 186 7.25 -0.23 -13.07
CA TYR A 186 5.90 -0.16 -13.60
C TYR A 186 5.89 -0.55 -15.08
N ARG A 187 4.86 -1.28 -15.48
CA ARG A 187 4.65 -1.78 -16.83
C ARG A 187 3.22 -1.56 -17.27
N GLN A 188 3.04 -1.28 -18.52
CA GLN A 188 1.77 -1.36 -19.21
C GLN A 188 1.63 -2.76 -19.80
N LEU A 189 0.42 -3.33 -19.74
CA LEU A 189 0.13 -4.57 -20.44
C LEU A 189 -0.09 -4.21 -21.90
N GLY A 190 0.75 -4.75 -22.81
CA GLY A 190 0.57 -4.57 -24.25
C GLY A 190 -0.82 -5.08 -24.65
N GLN A 191 -1.51 -4.34 -25.53
CA GLN A 191 -2.72 -4.85 -26.15
C GLN A 191 -2.34 -6.09 -26.96
N SER A 192 -2.95 -7.22 -26.62
CA SER A 192 -2.88 -8.40 -27.47
C SER A 192 -3.69 -8.08 -28.71
N GLY A 193 -3.02 -7.98 -29.87
CA GLY A 193 -3.65 -7.89 -31.16
C GLY A 193 -4.39 -9.18 -31.53
#